data_64798f73cd009e531d8ad97b8fc86996
#
_entry.id   64798f73cd009e531d8ad97b8fc86996
#
_cell.length_a   1.000
_cell.length_b   1.000
_cell.length_c   1.000
_cell.angle_alpha   90.00
_cell.angle_beta   90.00
_cell.angle_gamma   90.00
#
_symmetry.space_group_name_H-M   'P 1'
#
loop_
_entity.id
_entity.type
_entity.pdbx_description
1 polymer ?
#
loop_
_entity_poly.entity_id
_entity_poly.type
_entity_poly.pdbx_seq_one_letter_code
_entity_poly.pdbx_strand_id
1 'polypeptide(L)' 'MATYFSETVEEFVRRRHIELRQRQRKNNEIWPLIAAELGQRRFAAPGLSERQLRRIVYG' A
#
# COMPACT_ATOMS: atom_id res chain seq x y z
N MET A 1 -2.88 16.85 -22.40
CA MET A 1 -3.95 16.39 -21.53
C MET A 1 -3.43 16.11 -20.15
N ALA A 2 -3.88 16.86 -19.20
CA ALA A 2 -3.42 16.66 -17.83
C ALA A 2 -4.16 15.48 -17.24
N THR A 3 -3.48 14.40 -17.10
CA THR A 3 -4.04 13.27 -16.41
C THR A 3 -3.76 13.42 -14.93
N TYR A 4 -4.75 13.81 -14.21
CA TYR A 4 -4.64 13.76 -12.77
C TYR A 4 -4.77 12.34 -12.34
N PHE A 5 -3.65 11.75 -12.12
CA PHE A 5 -3.63 10.42 -11.55
C PHE A 5 -3.56 10.55 -10.04
N SER A 6 -4.72 10.59 -9.41
CA SER A 6 -4.74 10.56 -7.96
C SER A 6 -4.97 9.13 -7.51
N GLU A 7 -3.89 8.52 -7.10
CA GLU A 7 -3.93 7.14 -6.61
C GLU A 7 -4.57 7.11 -5.23
N THR A 8 -5.58 6.26 -5.07
CA THR A 8 -6.19 6.07 -3.75
C THR A 8 -5.27 5.23 -2.87
N VAL A 9 -5.54 5.25 -1.56
CA VAL A 9 -4.78 4.42 -0.62
C VAL A 9 -4.88 2.95 -1.02
N GLU A 10 -6.07 2.51 -1.40
CA GLU A 10 -6.26 1.12 -1.81
C GLU A 10 -5.43 0.76 -3.05
N GLU A 11 -5.42 1.62 -4.04
CA GLU A 11 -4.64 1.40 -5.24
C GLU A 11 -3.15 1.37 -4.93
N PHE A 12 -2.70 2.29 -4.08
CA PHE A 12 -1.31 2.33 -3.66
C PHE A 12 -0.90 1.04 -2.96
N VAL A 13 -1.72 0.58 -2.02
CA VAL A 13 -1.40 -0.64 -1.26
C VAL A 13 -1.32 -1.84 -2.19
N ARG A 14 -2.28 -1.98 -3.09
CA ARG A 14 -2.27 -3.11 -4.04
C ARG A 14 -1.06 -3.07 -4.95
N ARG A 15 -0.74 -1.90 -5.48
CA ARG A 15 0.41 -1.76 -6.36
C ARG A 15 1.71 -2.08 -5.65
N ARG A 16 1.90 -1.55 -4.45
CA ARG A 16 3.12 -1.81 -3.69
C ARG A 16 3.23 -3.27 -3.29
N HIS A 17 2.11 -3.89 -2.96
CA HIS A 17 2.11 -5.30 -2.62
C HIS A 17 2.64 -6.14 -3.79
N ILE A 18 2.16 -5.86 -4.99
CA ILE A 18 2.61 -6.58 -6.18
C ILE A 18 4.09 -6.32 -6.44
N GLU A 19 4.51 -5.07 -6.37
CA GLU A 19 5.91 -4.71 -6.60
C GLU A 19 6.85 -5.41 -5.62
N LEU A 20 6.48 -5.43 -4.35
CA LEU A 20 7.32 -6.05 -3.33
C LEU A 20 7.36 -7.57 -3.49
N ARG A 21 6.26 -8.17 -3.89
CA ARG A 21 6.25 -9.60 -4.19
C ARG A 21 7.14 -9.94 -5.38
N GLN A 22 7.13 -9.10 -6.39
CA GLN A 22 8.02 -9.29 -7.54
C GLN A 22 9.48 -9.20 -7.15
N ARG A 23 9.78 -8.48 -6.08
CA ARG A 23 11.13 -8.41 -5.52
C ARG A 23 11.42 -9.53 -4.53
N GLN A 24 10.56 -10.52 -4.48
CA GLN A 24 10.69 -11.71 -3.62
C GLN A 24 10.67 -11.39 -2.13
N ARG A 25 10.00 -10.31 -1.76
CA ARG A 25 9.79 -10.00 -0.35
C ARG A 25 8.73 -10.90 0.24
N LYS A 26 8.94 -11.33 1.48
CA LYS A 26 7.97 -12.17 2.17
C LYS A 26 6.78 -11.34 2.63
N ASN A 27 5.62 -11.98 2.75
CA ASN A 27 4.41 -11.30 3.19
C ASN A 27 4.59 -10.55 4.50
N ASN A 28 5.22 -11.16 5.48
CA ASN A 28 5.40 -10.51 6.77
C ASN A 28 6.35 -9.32 6.72
N GLU A 29 7.11 -9.16 5.64
CA GLU A 29 7.96 -8.00 5.44
C GLU A 29 7.23 -6.91 4.66
N ILE A 30 6.31 -7.32 3.77
CA ILE A 30 5.60 -6.38 2.90
C ILE A 30 4.74 -5.42 3.68
N TRP A 31 3.98 -5.92 4.66
CA TRP A 31 3.03 -5.10 5.40
C TRP A 31 3.70 -3.97 6.18
N PRO A 32 4.78 -4.23 6.94
CA PRO A 32 5.47 -3.12 7.62
C PRO A 32 6.04 -2.10 6.65
N LEU A 33 6.52 -2.54 5.48
CA LEU A 33 7.08 -1.63 4.49
C LEU A 33 5.99 -0.72 3.92
N ILE A 34 4.84 -1.29 3.58
CA ILE A 34 3.73 -0.49 3.06
C ILE A 34 3.24 0.49 4.13
N ALA A 35 3.10 0.03 5.36
CA ALA A 35 2.66 0.88 6.46
C ALA A 35 3.61 2.06 6.66
N ALA A 36 4.91 1.83 6.57
CA ALA A 36 5.90 2.88 6.70
C ALA A 36 5.79 3.89 5.56
N GLU A 37 5.57 3.42 4.34
CA GLU A 37 5.41 4.31 3.20
C GLU A 37 4.13 5.13 3.31
N LEU A 38 3.07 4.55 3.79
CA LEU A 38 1.82 5.28 4.01
C LEU A 38 2.01 6.39 5.04
N GLY A 39 2.80 6.14 6.06
CA GLY A 39 3.11 7.15 7.06
C GLY A 39 3.88 8.35 6.51
N GLN A 40 4.63 8.14 5.42
CA GLN A 40 5.39 9.20 4.79
C GLN A 40 4.60 9.95 3.74
N ARG A 41 3.52 9.38 3.26
CA ARG A 41 2.70 10.00 2.23
C ARG A 41 1.46 10.63 2.84
N ARG A 42 1.00 11.71 2.20
CA ARG A 42 -0.20 12.42 2.68
C ARG A 42 -1.42 11.83 2.04
N PHE A 43 -1.93 10.77 2.63
CA PHE A 43 -3.21 10.21 2.23
C PHE A 43 -4.30 10.67 3.19
N ALA A 44 -5.53 10.63 2.71
CA ALA A 44 -6.67 11.05 3.50
C ALA A 44 -6.97 10.10 4.66
N ALA A 45 -6.49 8.88 4.61
CA ALA A 45 -6.71 7.89 5.65
C ALA A 45 -5.39 7.48 6.29
N PRO A 46 -4.91 8.22 7.29
CA PRO A 46 -3.67 7.87 7.96
C PRO A 46 -3.85 6.69 8.92
N GLY A 47 -2.79 5.96 9.14
CA GLY A 47 -2.76 4.99 10.22
C GLY A 47 -3.44 3.66 9.96
N LEU A 48 -3.31 3.14 8.74
CA LEU A 48 -3.82 1.80 8.46
C LEU A 48 -2.95 0.74 9.13
N SER A 49 -3.61 -0.16 9.85
CA SER A 49 -2.91 -1.30 10.46
C SER A 49 -2.63 -2.38 9.42
N GLU A 50 -1.76 -3.33 9.76
CA GLU A 50 -1.48 -4.44 8.87
C GLU A 50 -2.74 -5.23 8.53
N ARG A 51 -3.64 -5.38 9.50
CA ARG A 51 -4.91 -6.05 9.28
C ARG A 51 -5.71 -5.36 8.18
N GLN A 52 -5.77 -4.05 8.23
CA GLN A 52 -6.48 -3.27 7.21
C GLN A 52 -5.80 -3.37 5.85
N LEU A 53 -4.49 -3.38 5.82
CA LEU A 53 -3.75 -3.53 4.57
C LEU A 53 -4.03 -4.89 3.94
N ARG A 54 -4.03 -5.94 4.73
CA ARG A 54 -4.36 -7.28 4.24
C ARG A 54 -5.76 -7.33 3.69
N ARG A 55 -6.70 -6.67 4.35
CA ARG A 55 -8.07 -6.64 3.90
C ARG A 55 -8.22 -5.94 2.56
N ILE A 56 -7.46 -4.88 2.35
CA ILE A 56 -7.47 -4.17 1.07
C ILE A 56 -6.99 -5.07 -0.06
N VAL A 57 -5.94 -5.84 0.18
CA VAL A 57 -5.33 -6.68 -0.85
C VAL A 57 -6.13 -7.96 -1.10
N TYR A 58 -6.57 -8.60 -0.04
CA TYR A 58 -7.24 -9.90 -0.16
C TYR A 58 -8.76 -9.84 -0.09
N GLY A 59 -9.29 -8.70 0.17
CA GLY A 59 -10.74 -8.53 0.27
C GLY A 59 -11.23 -8.90 1.64
#